data_1429657f0a44052a7b4cf40d080c8a23
#
_entry.id   1429657f0a44052a7b4cf40d080c8a23
#
_cell.length_a   1.000
_cell.length_b   1.000
_cell.length_c   1.000
_cell.angle_alpha   90.00
_cell.angle_beta   90.00
_cell.angle_gamma   90.00
#
_symmetry.space_group_name_H-M   'P 1'
#
loop_
_entity.id
_entity.type
_entity.pdbx_description
1 polymer ?
#
loop_
_entity_poly.entity_id
_entity_poly.type
_entity_poly.pdbx_seq_one_letter_code
_entity_poly.pdbx_strand_id
1 'polypeptide(L)'
;MTTRIIIARHGNTFAKDETPRRVGGRTDLDLVEEERGRNVGRYLKAKGLIPALVFAAPLKRTVNTAKLAIEEMGGGMPLEIDDSFREVDYGPDENKTDDEVMLRLGQVYAAKEGKKPTEMSEDALTDVGRHVIV
;
A
#
# COMPACT_ATOMS: atom_id res chain seq x y z
N MET A 1 -4.58 33.12 -6.91
CA MET A 1 -5.06 31.79 -7.38
C MET A 1 -4.66 30.74 -6.36
N THR A 2 -5.55 29.87 -5.98
CA THR A 2 -5.29 28.80 -5.00
C THR A 2 -5.39 27.46 -5.70
N THR A 3 -4.36 26.63 -5.54
CA THR A 3 -4.38 25.24 -6.00
C THR A 3 -4.72 24.33 -4.81
N ARG A 4 -5.70 23.46 -4.98
CA ARG A 4 -6.08 22.47 -4.00
C ARG A 4 -5.57 21.10 -4.45
N ILE A 5 -4.83 20.44 -3.57
CA ILE A 5 -4.37 19.07 -3.79
C ILE A 5 -5.16 18.16 -2.86
N ILE A 6 -5.72 17.08 -3.41
CA ILE A 6 -6.47 16.07 -2.69
C ILE A 6 -5.67 14.78 -2.81
N ILE A 7 -5.34 14.17 -1.67
CA ILE A 7 -4.64 12.90 -1.61
C ILE A 7 -5.60 11.84 -1.08
N ALA A 8 -5.80 10.78 -1.86
CA ALA A 8 -6.64 9.66 -1.48
C ALA A 8 -5.83 8.35 -1.45
N ARG A 9 -6.12 7.51 -0.48
CA ARG A 9 -5.56 6.16 -0.41
C ARG A 9 -6.33 5.23 -1.34
N HIS A 10 -5.62 4.29 -1.97
CA HIS A 10 -6.25 3.22 -2.75
C HIS A 10 -7.15 2.31 -1.88
N GLY A 11 -8.07 1.59 -2.52
CA GLY A 11 -8.96 0.62 -1.89
C GLY A 11 -8.22 -0.62 -1.37
N ASN A 12 -8.97 -1.57 -0.84
CA ASN A 12 -8.42 -2.78 -0.24
C ASN A 12 -7.84 -3.74 -1.30
N THR A 13 -6.68 -4.29 -0.97
CA THR A 13 -5.98 -5.33 -1.75
C THR A 13 -6.00 -6.69 -1.05
N PHE A 14 -6.54 -6.76 0.16
CA PHE A 14 -6.71 -7.99 0.94
C PHE A 14 -8.14 -8.15 1.40
N ALA A 15 -8.65 -9.37 1.37
CA ALA A 15 -9.93 -9.72 1.96
C ALA A 15 -9.86 -9.63 3.50
N LYS A 16 -11.02 -9.58 4.16
CA LYS A 16 -11.12 -9.38 5.61
C LYS A 16 -10.42 -10.48 6.42
N ASP A 17 -10.44 -11.69 5.90
CA ASP A 17 -9.87 -12.90 6.50
C ASP A 17 -8.46 -13.23 5.98
N GLU A 18 -7.94 -12.45 5.07
CA GLU A 18 -6.61 -12.62 4.50
C GLU A 18 -5.56 -11.87 5.33
N THR A 19 -4.44 -12.53 5.62
CA THR A 19 -3.32 -11.88 6.30
C THR A 19 -2.68 -10.83 5.40
N PRO A 20 -2.64 -9.56 5.80
CA PRO A 20 -2.02 -8.51 5.00
C PRO A 20 -0.53 -8.75 4.79
N ARG A 21 -0.05 -8.31 3.64
CA ARG A 21 1.37 -8.31 3.28
C ARG A 21 1.81 -6.89 2.94
N ARG A 22 3.10 -6.64 2.93
CA ARG A 22 3.65 -5.34 2.50
C ARG A 22 3.53 -5.20 1.00
N VAL A 23 2.72 -4.25 0.55
CA VAL A 23 2.43 -4.00 -0.86
C VAL A 23 3.12 -2.71 -1.28
N GLY A 24 4.36 -2.85 -1.69
CA GLY A 24 5.16 -1.74 -2.19
C GLY A 24 5.11 -1.57 -3.70
N GLY A 25 6.10 -0.87 -4.24
CA GLY A 25 6.16 -0.48 -5.65
C GLY A 25 6.31 -1.62 -6.64
N ARG A 26 6.81 -2.78 -6.20
CA ARG A 26 6.99 -3.97 -7.02
C ARG A 26 5.91 -5.05 -6.83
N THR A 27 4.94 -4.81 -5.96
CA THR A 27 3.82 -5.73 -5.71
C THR A 27 2.56 -5.13 -6.30
N ASP A 28 2.08 -5.71 -7.40
CA ASP A 28 0.96 -5.17 -8.18
C ASP A 28 -0.33 -5.97 -7.93
N LEU A 29 -0.83 -5.91 -6.70
CA LEU A 29 -2.11 -6.50 -6.33
C LEU A 29 -3.27 -5.61 -6.79
N ASP A 30 -4.33 -6.24 -7.29
CA ASP A 30 -5.57 -5.54 -7.62
C ASP A 30 -6.45 -5.36 -6.39
N LEU A 31 -7.52 -4.57 -6.54
CA LEU A 31 -8.55 -4.39 -5.53
C LEU A 31 -9.33 -5.70 -5.35
N VAL A 32 -9.66 -6.02 -4.09
CA VAL A 32 -10.55 -7.14 -3.75
C VAL A 32 -12.02 -6.72 -3.64
N GLU A 33 -12.28 -5.41 -3.66
CA GLU A 33 -13.63 -4.82 -3.63
C GLU A 33 -13.60 -3.42 -4.24
N GLU A 34 -14.73 -2.93 -4.69
CA GLU A 34 -14.84 -1.64 -5.37
C GLU A 34 -15.34 -0.51 -4.46
N GLU A 35 -15.99 -0.84 -3.35
CA GLU A 35 -16.75 0.09 -2.54
C GLU A 35 -15.91 1.24 -1.99
N ARG A 36 -14.69 0.96 -1.55
CA ARG A 36 -13.78 2.00 -1.04
C ARG A 36 -13.36 2.98 -2.13
N GLY A 37 -13.09 2.50 -3.33
CA GLY A 37 -12.77 3.37 -4.48
C GLY A 37 -13.98 4.24 -4.85
N ARG A 38 -15.16 3.65 -4.92
CA ARG A 38 -16.41 4.36 -5.19
C ARG A 38 -16.73 5.41 -4.11
N ASN A 39 -16.49 5.07 -2.84
CA ASN A 39 -16.71 5.99 -1.72
C ASN A 39 -15.81 7.24 -1.78
N VAL A 40 -14.61 7.15 -2.30
CA VAL A 40 -13.77 8.32 -2.55
C VAL A 40 -14.48 9.28 -3.50
N GLY A 41 -14.99 8.79 -4.61
CA GLY A 41 -15.70 9.60 -5.60
C GLY A 41 -17.00 10.17 -5.05
N ARG A 42 -17.80 9.38 -4.34
CA ARG A 42 -19.04 9.82 -3.69
C ARG A 42 -18.78 10.94 -2.69
N TYR A 43 -17.76 10.78 -1.85
CA TYR A 43 -17.37 11.81 -0.88
C TYR A 43 -16.97 13.12 -1.55
N LEU A 44 -16.10 13.05 -2.54
CA LEU A 44 -15.63 14.23 -3.27
C LEU A 44 -16.79 14.96 -3.97
N LYS A 45 -17.69 14.20 -4.60
CA LYS A 45 -18.89 14.74 -5.23
C LYS A 45 -19.80 15.43 -4.20
N ALA A 46 -20.09 14.79 -3.07
CA ALA A 46 -20.93 15.33 -2.02
C ALA A 46 -20.37 16.62 -1.41
N LYS A 47 -19.04 16.74 -1.35
CA LYS A 47 -18.33 17.93 -0.84
C LYS A 47 -18.10 19.02 -1.89
N GLY A 48 -18.50 18.81 -3.14
CA GLY A 48 -18.23 19.74 -4.22
C GLY A 48 -16.74 19.86 -4.57
N LEU A 49 -15.96 18.80 -4.31
CA LEU A 49 -14.50 18.76 -4.51
C LEU A 49 -14.13 17.98 -5.77
N ILE A 50 -14.80 18.25 -6.88
CA ILE A 50 -14.52 17.61 -8.17
C ILE A 50 -13.17 18.10 -8.70
N PRO A 51 -12.17 17.23 -8.87
CA PRO A 51 -10.87 17.66 -9.39
C PRO A 51 -10.92 17.90 -10.90
N ALA A 52 -10.06 18.81 -11.37
CA ALA A 52 -9.87 19.03 -12.81
C ALA A 52 -9.04 17.92 -13.46
N LEU A 53 -8.16 17.27 -12.68
CA LEU A 53 -7.21 16.27 -13.14
C LEU A 53 -6.96 15.27 -12.02
N VAL A 54 -6.85 14.00 -12.35
CA VAL A 54 -6.54 12.91 -11.43
C VAL A 54 -5.23 12.24 -11.83
N PHE A 55 -4.37 12.02 -10.87
CA PHE A 55 -3.13 11.24 -11.04
C PHE A 55 -3.21 9.91 -10.31
N ALA A 56 -2.60 8.89 -10.86
CA ALA A 56 -2.39 7.61 -10.19
C ALA A 56 -1.03 7.01 -10.55
N ALA A 57 -0.46 6.24 -9.63
CA ALA A 57 0.68 5.39 -9.94
C ALA A 57 0.28 4.26 -10.90
N PRO A 58 1.21 3.66 -11.68
CA PRO A 58 0.93 2.60 -12.64
C PRO A 58 0.75 1.23 -11.97
N LEU A 59 -0.03 1.17 -10.89
CA LEU A 59 -0.36 -0.05 -10.15
C LEU A 59 -1.87 -0.27 -10.21
N LYS A 60 -2.29 -1.52 -10.36
CA LYS A 60 -3.71 -1.88 -10.51
C LYS A 60 -4.59 -1.26 -9.42
N ARG A 61 -4.17 -1.40 -8.14
CA ARG A 61 -4.91 -0.84 -7.01
C ARG A 61 -5.12 0.67 -7.09
N THR A 62 -4.13 1.42 -7.55
CA THR A 62 -4.21 2.88 -7.64
C THR A 62 -5.02 3.32 -8.85
N VAL A 63 -4.77 2.71 -10.00
CA VAL A 63 -5.50 3.00 -11.25
C VAL A 63 -6.97 2.66 -11.11
N ASN A 64 -7.29 1.49 -10.58
CA ASN A 64 -8.67 1.05 -10.43
C ASN A 64 -9.43 1.88 -9.39
N THR A 65 -8.79 2.25 -8.27
CA THR A 65 -9.38 3.20 -7.30
C THR A 65 -9.70 4.53 -7.97
N ALA A 66 -8.78 5.08 -8.75
CA ALA A 66 -8.99 6.34 -9.47
C ALA A 66 -10.15 6.24 -10.48
N LYS A 67 -10.21 5.16 -11.26
CA LYS A 67 -11.31 4.93 -12.22
C LYS A 67 -12.67 4.84 -11.55
N LEU A 68 -12.78 4.10 -10.46
CA LEU A 68 -14.02 3.98 -9.68
C LEU A 68 -14.46 5.34 -9.10
N ALA A 69 -13.51 6.10 -8.56
CA ALA A 69 -13.80 7.44 -8.03
C ALA A 69 -14.26 8.40 -9.14
N ILE A 70 -13.60 8.39 -10.30
CA ILE A 70 -13.98 9.20 -11.46
C ILE A 70 -15.40 8.85 -11.93
N GLU A 71 -15.73 7.56 -12.02
CA GLU A 71 -17.06 7.10 -12.39
C GLU A 71 -18.14 7.66 -11.45
N GLU A 72 -17.93 7.58 -10.14
CA GLU A 72 -18.87 8.10 -9.13
C GLU A 72 -18.98 9.64 -9.15
N MET A 73 -17.95 10.34 -9.55
CA MET A 73 -17.97 11.79 -9.72
C MET A 73 -18.65 12.25 -11.03
N GLY A 74 -19.11 11.33 -11.87
CA GLY A 74 -19.80 11.62 -13.12
C GLY A 74 -18.92 11.54 -14.37
N GLY A 75 -17.66 11.14 -14.24
CA GLY A 75 -16.72 11.03 -15.35
C GLY A 75 -16.22 12.38 -15.86
N GLY A 76 -15.54 12.34 -16.99
CA GLY A 76 -15.12 13.54 -17.74
C GLY A 76 -13.80 14.16 -17.34
N MET A 77 -13.26 13.85 -16.16
CA MET A 77 -11.92 14.31 -15.78
C MET A 77 -10.84 13.36 -16.29
N PRO A 78 -9.72 13.88 -16.81
CA PRO A 78 -8.61 13.04 -17.28
C PRO A 78 -7.92 12.34 -16.12
N LEU A 79 -7.47 11.10 -16.38
CA LEU A 79 -6.61 10.33 -15.48
C LEU A 79 -5.23 10.22 -16.11
N GLU A 80 -4.23 10.76 -15.44
CA GLU A 80 -2.83 10.63 -15.83
C GLU A 80 -2.12 9.60 -14.96
N ILE A 81 -1.41 8.69 -15.59
CA ILE A 81 -0.60 7.68 -14.93
C ILE A 81 0.83 8.19 -14.84
N ASP A 82 1.36 8.30 -13.63
CA ASP A 82 2.70 8.83 -13.39
C ASP A 82 3.45 7.94 -12.39
N ASP A 83 4.59 7.43 -12.83
CA ASP A 83 5.43 6.52 -12.03
C ASP A 83 6.00 7.18 -10.77
N SER A 84 6.11 8.52 -10.73
CA SER A 84 6.58 9.25 -9.56
C SER A 84 5.67 9.11 -8.34
N PHE A 85 4.41 8.68 -8.52
CA PHE A 85 3.46 8.37 -7.44
C PHE A 85 3.52 6.91 -7.00
N ARG A 86 4.45 6.11 -7.52
CA ARG A 86 4.60 4.72 -7.12
C ARG A 86 4.97 4.63 -5.64
N GLU A 87 4.39 3.63 -4.97
CA GLU A 87 4.75 3.29 -3.59
C GLU A 87 6.24 2.94 -3.48
N VAL A 88 6.80 3.10 -2.29
CA VAL A 88 8.19 2.72 -2.03
C VAL A 88 8.43 1.24 -2.33
N ASP A 89 9.65 0.93 -2.75
CA ASP A 89 10.11 -0.45 -2.88
C ASP A 89 10.59 -0.96 -1.51
N TYR A 90 9.92 -1.96 -0.96
CA TYR A 90 10.29 -2.57 0.31
C TYR A 90 11.46 -3.56 0.19
N GLY A 91 12.09 -3.66 -0.98
CA GLY A 91 13.22 -4.55 -1.17
C GLY A 91 12.87 -6.02 -0.90
N PRO A 92 13.63 -6.72 -0.02
CA PRO A 92 13.37 -8.11 0.29
C PRO A 92 12.04 -8.34 1.04
N ASP A 93 11.40 -7.30 1.54
CA ASP A 93 10.14 -7.38 2.29
C ASP A 93 8.89 -7.20 1.42
N GLU A 94 9.07 -6.97 0.11
CA GLU A 94 7.96 -6.92 -0.84
C GLU A 94 7.11 -8.19 -0.78
N ASN A 95 5.79 -8.00 -0.68
CA ASN A 95 4.80 -9.07 -0.63
C ASN A 95 4.99 -10.07 0.53
N LYS A 96 5.58 -9.63 1.62
CA LYS A 96 5.80 -10.41 2.84
C LYS A 96 4.84 -9.99 3.95
N THR A 97 4.41 -10.95 4.77
CA THR A 97 3.67 -10.65 5.99
C THR A 97 4.55 -9.96 7.02
N ASP A 98 3.95 -9.29 8.00
CA ASP A 98 4.73 -8.67 9.07
C ASP A 98 5.58 -9.68 9.84
N ASP A 99 5.08 -10.89 10.10
CA ASP A 99 5.85 -11.94 10.78
C ASP A 99 7.06 -12.38 9.96
N GLU A 100 6.90 -12.54 8.64
CA GLU A 100 8.04 -12.85 7.75
C GLU A 100 9.10 -11.74 7.76
N VAL A 101 8.67 -10.48 7.79
CA VAL A 101 9.58 -9.33 7.87
C VAL A 101 10.30 -9.30 9.23
N MET A 102 9.57 -9.52 10.32
CA MET A 102 10.16 -9.55 11.66
C MET A 102 11.17 -10.68 11.81
N LEU A 103 10.86 -11.85 11.26
CA LEU A 103 11.80 -12.99 11.23
C LEU A 103 13.10 -12.62 10.49
N ARG A 104 12.99 -12.04 9.30
CA ARG A 104 14.16 -11.62 8.52
C ARG A 104 15.00 -10.58 9.28
N LEU A 105 14.38 -9.57 9.85
CA LEU A 105 15.07 -8.54 10.62
C LEU A 105 15.74 -9.14 11.86
N GLY A 106 15.06 -10.06 12.55
CA GLY A 106 15.64 -10.78 13.68
C GLY A 106 16.87 -11.58 13.31
N GLN A 107 16.85 -12.26 12.16
CA GLN A 107 18.01 -12.98 11.64
C GLN A 107 19.21 -12.05 11.36
N VAL A 108 18.96 -10.91 10.69
CA VAL A 108 19.99 -9.94 10.38
C VAL A 108 20.58 -9.33 11.65
N TYR A 109 19.75 -8.97 12.60
CA TYR A 109 20.19 -8.35 13.84
C TYR A 109 20.94 -9.31 14.75
N ALA A 110 20.46 -10.55 14.90
CA ALA A 110 21.15 -11.59 15.67
C ALA A 110 22.55 -11.86 15.11
N ALA A 111 22.67 -11.91 13.78
CA ALA A 111 23.98 -12.09 13.12
C ALA A 111 24.92 -10.92 13.39
N LYS A 112 24.43 -9.68 13.40
CA LYS A 112 25.24 -8.49 13.74
C LYS A 112 25.75 -8.52 15.17
N GLU A 113 25.01 -9.11 16.09
CA GLU A 113 25.40 -9.26 17.50
C GLU A 113 26.25 -10.51 17.77
N GLY A 114 26.70 -11.20 16.73
CA GLY A 114 27.53 -12.38 16.84
C GLY A 114 26.80 -13.65 17.29
N LYS A 115 25.46 -13.60 17.31
CA LYS A 115 24.62 -14.79 17.54
C LYS A 115 24.49 -15.59 16.26
N LYS A 116 24.20 -16.89 16.40
CA LYS A 116 23.97 -17.76 15.24
C LYS A 116 22.46 -17.91 15.02
N PRO A 117 21.88 -17.21 14.03
CA PRO A 117 20.42 -17.27 13.77
C PRO A 117 19.92 -18.69 13.53
N THR A 118 20.74 -19.57 12.94
CA THR A 118 20.39 -20.97 12.68
C THR A 118 20.22 -21.83 13.97
N GLU A 119 20.70 -21.35 15.10
CA GLU A 119 20.57 -22.00 16.41
C GLU A 119 19.40 -21.44 17.24
N MET A 120 18.67 -20.45 16.69
CA MET A 120 17.50 -19.82 17.34
C MET A 120 16.21 -20.30 16.72
N SER A 121 15.14 -20.37 17.53
CA SER A 121 13.80 -20.64 17.00
C SER A 121 13.28 -19.45 16.18
N GLU A 122 12.36 -19.70 15.26
CA GLU A 122 11.71 -18.65 14.48
C GLU A 122 10.95 -17.64 15.36
N ASP A 123 10.31 -18.12 16.42
CA ASP A 123 9.60 -17.25 17.38
C ASP A 123 10.58 -16.31 18.08
N ALA A 124 11.72 -16.81 18.56
CA ALA A 124 12.74 -16.00 19.19
C ALA A 124 13.32 -14.95 18.22
N LEU A 125 13.57 -15.32 16.96
CA LEU A 125 14.06 -14.41 15.94
C LEU A 125 13.00 -13.35 15.58
N THR A 126 11.75 -13.74 15.48
CA THR A 126 10.64 -12.81 15.21
C THR A 126 10.48 -11.79 16.34
N ASP A 127 10.60 -12.21 17.59
CA ASP A 127 10.59 -11.30 18.74
C ASP A 127 11.76 -10.32 18.73
N VAL A 128 12.97 -10.77 18.38
CA VAL A 128 14.10 -9.88 18.17
C VAL A 128 13.80 -8.86 17.09
N GLY A 129 13.22 -9.28 15.96
CA GLY A 129 12.85 -8.39 14.85
C GLY A 129 11.85 -7.32 15.28
N ARG A 130 10.86 -7.67 16.09
CA ARG A 130 9.86 -6.71 16.63
C ARG A 130 10.48 -5.64 17.52
N HIS A 131 11.53 -5.96 18.26
CA HIS A 131 12.20 -5.02 19.16
C HIS A 131 13.18 -4.09 18.44
N VAL A 132 13.59 -4.41 17.23
CA VAL A 132 14.55 -3.61 16.44
C VAL A 132 13.86 -2.47 15.69
N ILE A 133 12.56 -2.60 15.40
CA ILE A 133 11.77 -1.54 14.75
C ILE A 133 11.27 -0.59 15.84
N VAL A 134 11.97 0.48 16.01
CA VAL A 134 11.54 1.62 16.83
C VAL A 134 11.17 2.76 15.90
#